data_257d07e870d28c23b17d70da5c24ed45
#
_entry.id   257d07e870d28c23b17d70da5c24ed45
#
_cell.length_a   1.000
_cell.length_b   1.000
_cell.length_c   1.000
_cell.angle_alpha   90.00
_cell.angle_beta   90.00
_cell.angle_gamma   90.00
#
_symmetry.space_group_name_H-M   'P 1'
#
loop_
_entity.id
_entity.type
_entity.pdbx_description
1 polymer ?
#
loop_
_entity_poly.entity_id
_entity_poly.type
_entity_poly.pdbx_seq_one_letter_code
_entity_poly.pdbx_strand_id
1 'polypeptide(L)'
;MILVDTNVWIDHLHRTEPELSELLMSDEICCHDLVLTELALGSLKKRNEFLSALSELKQLPTVDDHEVRWFIEKRKLWGRGLSAVDVHLLASVVVVPGTTLWTRDK
;
A
#
# COMPACT_ATOMS: atom_id res chain seq x y z
N MET A 1 4.44 -0.09 -11.89
CA MET A 1 3.79 -0.86 -10.80
C MET A 1 2.88 0.04 -10.00
N ILE A 2 1.83 -0.52 -9.46
CA ILE A 2 0.85 0.21 -8.67
C ILE A 2 0.81 -0.38 -7.27
N LEU A 3 1.08 0.45 -6.26
CA LEU A 3 0.90 0.07 -4.87
C LEU A 3 -0.54 0.37 -4.47
N VAL A 4 -1.24 -0.65 -3.99
CA VAL A 4 -2.65 -0.53 -3.59
C VAL A 4 -2.73 -0.34 -2.08
N ASP A 5 -3.37 0.73 -1.64
CA ASP A 5 -3.54 1.03 -0.23
C ASP A 5 -4.51 0.05 0.43
N THR A 6 -4.41 -0.08 1.74
CA THR A 6 -5.22 -1.00 2.54
C THR A 6 -6.72 -0.85 2.29
N ASN A 7 -7.22 0.38 2.24
CA ASN A 7 -8.65 0.63 2.05
C ASN A 7 -9.17 0.13 0.71
N VAL A 8 -8.36 0.20 -0.33
CA VAL A 8 -8.74 -0.32 -1.65
C VAL A 8 -8.84 -1.84 -1.62
N TRP A 9 -7.90 -2.52 -0.94
CA TRP A 9 -7.96 -3.97 -0.76
C TRP A 9 -9.19 -4.39 0.03
N ILE A 10 -9.52 -3.69 1.11
CA ILE A 10 -10.70 -3.99 1.93
C ILE A 10 -11.97 -3.86 1.08
N ASP A 11 -12.10 -2.80 0.31
CA ASP A 11 -13.26 -2.61 -0.58
C ASP A 11 -13.36 -3.72 -1.61
N HIS A 12 -12.23 -4.14 -2.18
CA HIS A 12 -12.16 -5.24 -3.15
C HIS A 12 -12.63 -6.57 -2.53
N LEU A 13 -12.31 -6.83 -1.26
CA LEU A 13 -12.77 -8.03 -0.56
C LEU A 13 -14.26 -8.02 -0.29
N HIS A 14 -14.85 -6.85 -0.07
CA HIS A 14 -16.29 -6.72 0.11
C HIS A 14 -17.03 -6.79 -1.21
N ARG A 15 -16.50 -6.16 -2.23
CA ARG A 15 -17.07 -6.13 -3.57
C ARG A 15 -15.93 -6.05 -4.58
N THR A 16 -15.79 -7.05 -5.41
CA THR A 16 -14.72 -7.12 -6.40
C THR A 16 -14.60 -5.83 -7.20
N GLU A 17 -13.39 -5.28 -7.21
CA GLU A 17 -13.03 -4.12 -7.99
C GLU A 17 -12.49 -4.61 -9.34
N PRO A 18 -13.22 -4.42 -10.47
CA PRO A 18 -12.80 -4.99 -11.76
C PRO A 18 -11.45 -4.48 -12.23
N GLU A 19 -11.16 -3.21 -12.03
CA GLU A 19 -9.88 -2.63 -12.43
C GLU A 19 -8.72 -3.26 -11.67
N LEU A 20 -8.89 -3.50 -10.38
CA LEU A 20 -7.88 -4.15 -9.57
C LEU A 20 -7.65 -5.59 -10.03
N SER A 21 -8.73 -6.32 -10.35
CA SER A 21 -8.62 -7.68 -10.86
C SER A 21 -7.83 -7.73 -12.17
N GLU A 22 -8.08 -6.81 -13.08
CA GLU A 22 -7.35 -6.74 -14.35
C GLU A 22 -5.86 -6.45 -14.14
N LEU A 23 -5.54 -5.52 -13.26
CA LEU A 23 -4.16 -5.14 -12.97
C LEU A 23 -3.40 -6.28 -12.28
N LEU A 24 -4.07 -7.05 -11.42
CA LEU A 24 -3.47 -8.25 -10.82
C LEU A 24 -3.14 -9.29 -11.89
N MET A 25 -4.03 -9.51 -12.84
CA MET A 25 -3.78 -10.45 -13.94
C MET A 25 -2.65 -10.00 -14.86
N SER A 26 -2.44 -8.71 -14.99
CA SER A 26 -1.37 -8.13 -15.79
C SER A 26 -0.05 -7.95 -15.03
N ASP A 27 0.01 -8.43 -13.80
CA ASP A 27 1.21 -8.36 -12.94
C ASP A 27 1.71 -6.92 -12.73
N GLU A 28 0.77 -5.99 -12.57
CA GLU A 28 1.09 -4.56 -12.39
C GLU A 28 0.91 -4.07 -10.96
N ILE A 29 0.56 -4.97 -10.04
CA ILE A 29 0.31 -4.63 -8.64
C ILE A 29 1.50 -5.04 -7.77
N CYS A 30 1.90 -4.15 -6.88
CA CYS A 30 2.90 -4.44 -5.86
C CYS A 30 2.31 -4.23 -4.47
N CYS A 31 3.00 -4.67 -3.45
CA CYS A 31 2.55 -4.59 -2.08
C CYS A 31 3.64 -3.97 -1.19
N HIS A 32 3.28 -3.68 0.05
CA HIS A 32 4.18 -3.10 1.04
C HIS A 32 3.93 -3.79 2.38
N ASP A 33 4.98 -3.98 3.16
CA ASP A 33 4.88 -4.66 4.46
C ASP A 33 3.85 -4.02 5.38
N LEU A 34 3.73 -2.70 5.39
CA LEU A 34 2.75 -2.03 6.25
C LEU A 34 1.31 -2.27 5.80
N VAL A 35 1.08 -2.44 4.51
CA VAL A 35 -0.25 -2.84 4.00
C VAL A 35 -0.57 -4.25 4.49
N LEU A 36 0.38 -5.17 4.41
CA LEU A 36 0.21 -6.53 4.93
C LEU A 36 -0.09 -6.51 6.42
N THR A 37 0.62 -5.68 7.18
CA THR A 37 0.41 -5.56 8.63
C THR A 37 -0.97 -5.03 8.96
N GLU A 38 -1.43 -4.00 8.26
CA GLU A 38 -2.77 -3.45 8.47
C GLU A 38 -3.85 -4.47 8.13
N LEU A 39 -3.70 -5.19 7.03
CA LEU A 39 -4.65 -6.22 6.64
C LEU A 39 -4.64 -7.40 7.62
N ALA A 40 -3.48 -7.73 8.18
CA ALA A 40 -3.34 -8.79 9.16
C ALA A 40 -4.11 -8.51 10.45
N LEU A 41 -4.32 -7.24 10.78
CA LEU A 41 -5.08 -6.82 11.95
C LEU A 41 -6.60 -6.90 11.74
N GLY A 42 -7.05 -7.06 10.52
CA GLY A 42 -8.47 -7.09 10.20
C GLY A 42 -9.08 -8.48 10.32
N SER A 43 -10.41 -8.53 10.45
CA SER A 43 -11.18 -9.77 10.45
C SER A 43 -11.60 -10.09 9.02
N LEU A 44 -10.70 -10.72 8.28
CA LEU A 44 -10.90 -11.01 6.86
C LEU A 44 -11.33 -12.46 6.65
N LYS A 45 -12.23 -12.67 5.70
CA LYS A 45 -12.57 -14.03 5.22
C LYS A 45 -11.33 -14.59 4.53
N LYS A 46 -11.05 -15.88 4.78
CA LYS A 46 -9.88 -16.55 4.22
C LYS A 46 -8.60 -15.74 4.40
N ARG A 47 -8.46 -15.17 5.59
CA ARG A 47 -7.37 -14.24 5.92
C ARG A 47 -5.99 -14.79 5.56
N ASN A 48 -5.69 -16.03 5.95
CA ASN A 48 -4.35 -16.60 5.71
C ASN A 48 -4.06 -16.77 4.22
N GLU A 49 -5.04 -17.20 3.45
CA GLU A 49 -4.91 -17.37 2.00
C GLU A 49 -4.68 -16.01 1.32
N PHE A 50 -5.44 -15.01 1.74
CA PHE A 50 -5.34 -13.67 1.17
C PHE A 50 -3.98 -13.05 1.47
N LEU A 51 -3.53 -13.11 2.73
CA LEU A 51 -2.23 -12.56 3.11
C LEU A 51 -1.08 -13.29 2.42
N SER A 52 -1.17 -14.61 2.26
CA SER A 52 -0.17 -15.37 1.51
C SER A 52 -0.10 -14.92 0.06
N ALA A 53 -1.25 -14.73 -0.57
CA ALA A 53 -1.30 -14.29 -1.97
C ALA A 53 -0.66 -12.90 -2.13
N LEU A 54 -0.96 -11.97 -1.22
CA LEU A 54 -0.38 -10.63 -1.29
C LEU A 54 1.13 -10.64 -1.02
N SER A 55 1.60 -11.55 -0.16
CA SER A 55 3.04 -11.64 0.14
C SER A 55 3.84 -12.13 -1.06
N GLU A 56 3.21 -12.78 -2.02
CA GLU A 56 3.86 -13.24 -3.24
C GLU A 56 3.96 -12.17 -4.33
N LEU A 57 3.24 -11.06 -4.18
CA LEU A 57 3.38 -9.93 -5.09
C LEU A 57 4.75 -9.28 -4.89
N LYS A 58 5.18 -8.51 -5.90
CA LYS A 58 6.40 -7.72 -5.75
C LYS A 58 6.27 -6.82 -4.53
N GLN A 59 7.24 -6.86 -3.64
CA GLN A 59 7.26 -6.04 -2.44
C GLN A 59 8.10 -4.80 -2.67
N LEU A 60 7.55 -3.63 -2.35
CA LEU A 60 8.32 -2.40 -2.38
C LEU A 60 9.28 -2.37 -1.19
N PRO A 61 10.44 -1.71 -1.33
CA PRO A 61 11.33 -1.53 -0.19
C PRO A 61 10.67 -0.68 0.89
N THR A 62 10.94 -1.01 2.14
CA THR A 62 10.53 -0.15 3.26
C THR A 62 11.59 0.93 3.44
N VAL A 63 11.13 2.13 3.79
CA VAL A 63 12.01 3.26 4.10
C VAL A 63 12.04 3.39 5.62
N ASP A 64 13.21 3.56 6.21
CA ASP A 64 13.28 3.62 7.67
C ASP A 64 12.69 4.94 8.21
N ASP A 65 12.38 4.93 9.51
CA ASP A 65 11.69 6.08 10.14
C ASP A 65 12.48 7.38 10.04
N HIS A 66 13.79 7.29 10.10
CA HIS A 66 14.66 8.47 9.98
C HIS A 66 14.50 9.12 8.60
N GLU A 67 14.54 8.33 7.56
CA GLU A 67 14.39 8.80 6.18
C GLU A 67 12.97 9.30 5.93
N VAL A 68 11.96 8.64 6.52
CA VAL A 68 10.58 9.08 6.41
C VAL A 68 10.40 10.47 7.05
N ARG A 69 10.99 10.71 8.22
CA ARG A 69 10.94 12.03 8.84
C ARG A 69 11.60 13.11 7.99
N TRP A 70 12.72 12.77 7.34
CA TRP A 70 13.36 13.68 6.39
C TRP A 70 12.44 14.00 5.20
N PHE A 71 11.76 12.98 4.68
CA PHE A 71 10.80 13.12 3.60
C PHE A 71 9.63 14.04 3.99
N ILE A 72 9.11 13.89 5.21
CA ILE A 72 8.05 14.76 5.75
C ILE A 72 8.51 16.23 5.75
N GLU A 73 9.71 16.49 6.23
CA GLU A 73 10.26 17.85 6.26
C GLU A 73 10.46 18.41 4.85
N LYS A 74 11.05 17.62 3.98
CA LYS A 74 11.35 18.04 2.61
C LYS A 74 10.09 18.38 1.83
N ARG A 75 9.03 17.61 2.00
CA ARG A 75 7.77 17.78 1.27
C ARG A 75 6.72 18.55 2.04
N LYS A 76 7.03 19.00 3.25
CA LYS A 76 6.11 19.76 4.11
C LYS A 76 4.78 19.06 4.31
N LEU A 77 4.85 17.79 4.72
CA LEU A 77 3.67 16.93 4.82
C LEU A 77 2.94 17.01 6.17
N TRP A 78 3.46 17.80 7.12
CA TRP A 78 2.83 17.91 8.43
C TRP A 78 1.54 18.71 8.38
N GLY A 79 0.66 18.45 9.34
CA GLY A 79 -0.59 19.19 9.47
C GLY A 79 -1.64 18.87 8.42
N ARG A 80 -1.46 17.78 7.65
CA ARG A 80 -2.37 17.38 6.56
C ARG A 80 -3.24 16.18 6.90
N GLY A 81 -3.17 15.68 8.13
CA GLY A 81 -3.96 14.53 8.54
C GLY A 81 -3.45 13.19 8.04
N LEU A 82 -2.22 13.12 7.54
CA LEU A 82 -1.62 11.88 7.07
C LEU A 82 -1.17 11.03 8.27
N SER A 83 -1.44 9.73 8.21
CA SER A 83 -0.92 8.80 9.22
C SER A 83 0.53 8.43 8.92
N ALA A 84 1.20 7.83 9.90
CA ALA A 84 2.55 7.31 9.70
C ALA A 84 2.60 6.28 8.57
N VAL A 85 1.59 5.40 8.49
CA VAL A 85 1.51 4.41 7.40
C VAL A 85 1.38 5.10 6.05
N ASP A 86 0.50 6.10 5.92
CA ASP A 86 0.33 6.84 4.66
C ASP A 86 1.65 7.41 4.17
N VAL A 87 2.42 8.01 5.06
CA VAL A 87 3.70 8.64 4.70
C VAL A 87 4.75 7.60 4.33
N HIS A 88 4.78 6.47 5.04
CA HIS A 88 5.67 5.36 4.68
C HIS A 88 5.38 4.81 3.28
N LEU A 89 4.10 4.67 2.92
CA LEU A 89 3.72 4.22 1.59
C LEU A 89 4.15 5.23 0.52
N LEU A 90 3.91 6.51 0.76
CA LEU A 90 4.34 7.57 -0.16
C LEU A 90 5.86 7.57 -0.36
N ALA A 91 6.62 7.44 0.73
CA ALA A 91 8.07 7.41 0.66
C ALA A 91 8.56 6.22 -0.18
N SER A 92 7.98 5.04 0.02
CA SER A 92 8.35 3.85 -0.75
C SER A 92 8.03 3.99 -2.23
N VAL A 93 6.91 4.63 -2.56
CA VAL A 93 6.53 4.90 -3.95
C VAL A 93 7.52 5.86 -4.61
N VAL A 94 7.94 6.89 -3.90
CA VAL A 94 8.87 7.90 -4.43
C VAL A 94 10.25 7.30 -4.73
N VAL A 95 10.73 6.36 -3.90
CA VAL A 95 12.07 5.80 -4.11
C VAL A 95 12.13 4.74 -5.21
N VAL A 96 10.99 4.30 -5.73
CA VAL A 96 10.95 3.32 -6.82
C VAL A 96 10.35 3.98 -8.06
N PRO A 97 11.18 4.35 -9.05
CA PRO A 97 10.68 5.00 -10.25
C PRO A 97 9.59 4.19 -10.96
N GLY A 98 8.59 4.87 -11.49
CA GLY A 98 7.51 4.23 -12.23
C GLY A 98 6.43 3.63 -11.35
N THR A 99 6.50 3.80 -10.04
CA THR A 99 5.48 3.31 -9.11
C THR A 99 4.51 4.43 -8.75
N THR A 100 3.22 4.08 -8.71
CA THR A 100 2.16 5.00 -8.27
C THR A 100 1.39 4.38 -7.11
N LEU A 101 0.69 5.22 -6.36
CA LEU A 101 -0.13 4.79 -5.23
C LEU A 101 -1.61 4.91 -5.59
N TRP A 102 -2.34 3.81 -5.41
CA TRP A 102 -3.80 3.81 -5.52
C TRP A 102 -4.38 3.85 -4.12
N THR A 103 -4.98 4.97 -3.76
CA THR A 103 -5.58 5.19 -2.45
C THR A 103 -6.92 5.87 -2.58
N ARG A 104 -7.79 5.66 -1.59
CA ARG A 104 -9.06 6.39 -1.46
C ARG A 104 -8.96 7.51 -0.42
N ASP A 105 -7.84 7.61 0.26
CA ASP A 105 -7.59 8.68 1.22
C ASP A 105 -7.26 9.97 0.46
N LYS A 106 -7.78 11.08 0.94
CA LYS A 106 -7.60 12.38 0.29
C LYS A 106 -6.63 13.28 1.03
#